data_096e6a2a5aeace142dd6a146c63e86a7
#
_entry.id   096e6a2a5aeace142dd6a146c63e86a7
#
_cell.length_a   1.000
_cell.length_b   1.000
_cell.length_c   1.000
_cell.angle_alpha   90.00
_cell.angle_beta   90.00
_cell.angle_gamma   90.00
#
_symmetry.space_group_name_H-M   'P 1'
#
loop_
_entity.id
_entity.type
_entity.pdbx_description
1 polymer ?
#
loop_
_entity_poly.entity_id
_entity_poly.type
_entity_poly.pdbx_seq_one_letter_code
_entity_poly.pdbx_strand_id
1 'polypeptide(L)'
;MSMALPLNIFGLGKNPKSYLGVDIGTLSIKVVELSNENNRPKLENYAILTNYNLVENPAQKIFGGEAALMLRRILKESEISAREINMSTPIFSSFLTTMELPQMSESEIASAIQFEAKKYIPVPLESVLVDWSIIKSN
;
A
#
# COMPACT_ATOMS: atom_id res chain seq x y z
N MET A 1 21.20 -8.95 -10.57
CA MET A 1 20.15 -8.79 -11.60
C MET A 1 18.99 -8.13 -10.88
N SER A 2 18.80 -6.84 -11.07
CA SER A 2 17.72 -6.08 -10.42
C SER A 2 16.41 -6.51 -11.06
N MET A 3 15.61 -7.29 -10.36
CA MET A 3 14.23 -7.56 -10.76
C MET A 3 13.42 -6.33 -10.36
N ALA A 4 13.35 -5.35 -11.28
CA ALA A 4 12.28 -4.39 -11.23
C ALA A 4 10.97 -5.21 -11.34
N LEU A 5 10.12 -5.13 -10.32
CA LEU A 5 8.74 -5.59 -10.43
C LEU A 5 8.18 -4.99 -11.71
N PRO A 6 7.56 -5.77 -12.60
CA PRO A 6 6.91 -5.19 -13.74
C PRO A 6 5.82 -4.28 -13.19
N LEU A 7 6.06 -2.99 -13.33
CA LEU A 7 5.06 -1.95 -13.09
C LEU A 7 3.98 -2.12 -14.18
N ASN A 8 3.24 -3.23 -14.12
CA ASN A 8 2.09 -3.44 -14.96
C ASN A 8 0.90 -2.71 -14.33
N ILE A 9 1.13 -1.42 -14.04
CA ILE A 9 0.16 -0.53 -13.41
C ILE A 9 -1.01 -0.26 -14.39
N PHE A 10 -0.83 -0.58 -15.67
CA PHE A 10 -1.78 -0.21 -16.70
C PHE A 10 -2.24 -1.43 -17.49
N GLY A 11 -3.32 -2.07 -17.02
CA GLY A 11 -4.02 -3.07 -17.82
C GLY A 11 -4.60 -2.43 -19.11
N LEU A 12 -4.16 -2.91 -20.26
CA LEU A 12 -4.64 -2.48 -21.58
C LEU A 12 -6.08 -2.97 -21.82
N GLY A 13 -7.05 -2.34 -21.19
CA GLY A 13 -8.47 -2.53 -21.46
C GLY A 13 -9.07 -1.29 -22.15
N LYS A 14 -10.06 -1.50 -23.00
CA LYS A 14 -10.68 -0.51 -23.91
C LYS A 14 -11.40 0.70 -23.25
N ASN A 15 -11.32 0.87 -21.94
CA ASN A 15 -11.70 2.11 -21.24
C ASN A 15 -10.47 2.60 -20.48
N PRO A 16 -10.19 3.89 -20.46
CA PRO A 16 -9.12 4.41 -19.62
C PRO A 16 -9.48 4.16 -18.17
N LYS A 17 -8.98 3.04 -17.65
CA LYS A 17 -9.08 2.78 -16.21
C LYS A 17 -8.25 3.86 -15.53
N SER A 18 -8.86 4.57 -14.61
CA SER A 18 -8.13 5.44 -13.71
C SER A 18 -7.66 4.65 -12.48
N TYR A 19 -6.50 5.04 -11.97
CA TYR A 19 -5.86 4.46 -10.80
C TYR A 19 -5.72 5.55 -9.75
N LEU A 20 -5.93 5.19 -8.50
CA LEU A 20 -5.80 6.09 -7.37
C LEU A 20 -4.49 5.83 -6.64
N GLY A 21 -3.64 6.85 -6.55
CA GLY A 21 -2.54 6.89 -5.61
C GLY A 21 -2.99 7.52 -4.30
N VAL A 22 -2.69 6.90 -3.16
CA VAL A 22 -3.01 7.41 -1.83
C VAL A 22 -1.75 7.44 -0.98
N ASP A 23 -1.44 8.61 -0.42
CA ASP A 23 -0.36 8.80 0.55
C ASP A 23 -0.96 9.21 1.90
N ILE A 24 -0.84 8.33 2.89
CA ILE A 24 -1.24 8.61 4.27
C ILE A 24 0.00 9.06 5.03
N GLY A 25 0.20 10.37 5.09
CA GLY A 25 1.27 10.98 5.85
C GLY A 25 0.87 11.30 7.29
N THR A 26 1.80 11.83 8.08
CA THR A 26 1.58 12.19 9.49
C THR A 26 0.64 13.39 9.68
N LEU A 27 0.65 14.32 8.74
CA LEU A 27 -0.08 15.60 8.82
C LEU A 27 -1.09 15.79 7.68
N SER A 28 -1.10 14.91 6.69
CA SER A 28 -1.97 15.04 5.52
C SER A 28 -2.24 13.70 4.87
N ILE A 29 -3.42 13.58 4.28
CA ILE A 29 -3.74 12.52 3.33
C ILE A 29 -3.77 13.17 1.96
N LYS A 30 -3.04 12.57 1.00
CA LYS A 30 -3.00 13.03 -0.38
C LYS A 30 -3.54 11.95 -1.28
N VAL A 31 -4.30 12.34 -2.26
CA VAL A 31 -4.84 11.43 -3.27
C VAL A 31 -4.60 11.99 -4.66
N VAL A 32 -4.30 11.12 -5.61
CA VAL A 32 -4.11 11.46 -7.01
C VAL A 32 -4.79 10.42 -7.89
N GLU A 33 -5.63 10.85 -8.82
CA GLU A 33 -6.24 9.99 -9.81
C GLU A 33 -5.52 10.17 -11.15
N LEU A 34 -4.99 9.09 -11.68
CA LEU A 34 -4.27 9.06 -12.95
C LEU A 34 -4.96 8.09 -13.91
N SER A 35 -5.08 8.48 -15.16
CA SER A 35 -5.41 7.58 -16.27
C SER A 35 -4.19 7.31 -17.12
N ASN A 36 -4.29 6.32 -18.01
CA ASN A 36 -3.28 6.08 -19.03
C ASN A 36 -3.82 6.52 -20.41
N GLU A 37 -3.23 7.54 -20.96
CA GLU A 37 -3.56 8.01 -22.28
C GLU A 37 -2.32 7.82 -23.21
N ASN A 38 -2.42 6.91 -24.17
CA ASN A 38 -1.34 6.59 -25.12
C ASN A 38 -0.01 6.23 -24.42
N ASN A 39 -0.04 5.37 -23.43
CA ASN A 39 1.09 4.97 -22.59
C ASN A 39 1.74 6.13 -21.80
N ARG A 40 1.01 7.20 -21.56
CA ARG A 40 1.45 8.30 -20.72
C ARG A 40 0.47 8.49 -19.57
N PRO A 41 0.96 8.68 -18.34
CA PRO A 41 0.09 9.01 -17.23
C PRO A 41 -0.49 10.41 -17.45
N LYS A 42 -1.80 10.53 -17.26
CA LYS A 42 -2.54 11.79 -17.31
C LYS A 42 -3.18 12.01 -15.95
N LEU A 43 -2.98 13.18 -15.38
CA LEU A 43 -3.63 13.60 -14.15
C LEU A 43 -5.10 13.88 -14.46
N GLU A 44 -5.99 13.15 -13.79
CA GLU A 44 -7.43 13.35 -13.89
C GLU A 44 -7.95 14.19 -12.72
N ASN A 45 -7.50 13.86 -11.49
CA ASN A 45 -7.95 14.57 -10.30
C ASN A 45 -6.91 14.45 -9.17
N TYR A 46 -6.98 15.32 -8.17
CA TYR A 46 -6.20 15.21 -6.95
C TYR A 46 -6.88 15.93 -5.79
N ALA A 47 -6.55 15.52 -4.58
CA ALA A 47 -6.96 16.24 -3.39
C ALA A 47 -5.96 16.06 -2.24
N ILE A 48 -5.93 17.02 -1.34
CA ILE A 48 -5.09 17.01 -0.16
C ILE A 48 -5.95 17.38 1.04
N LEU A 49 -6.01 16.49 2.02
CA LEU A 49 -6.57 16.75 3.33
C LEU A 49 -5.45 17.11 4.29
N THR A 50 -5.42 18.36 4.72
CA THR A 50 -4.49 18.89 5.73
C THR A 50 -5.14 18.92 7.12
N ASN A 51 -4.37 19.19 8.16
CA ASN A 51 -4.79 19.22 9.57
C ASN A 51 -5.28 17.86 10.11
N TYR A 52 -4.90 16.80 9.44
CA TYR A 52 -5.06 15.46 9.93
C TYR A 52 -3.91 15.16 10.88
N ASN A 53 -4.12 15.40 12.17
CA ASN A 53 -3.05 15.28 13.16
C ASN A 53 -2.91 13.84 13.65
N LEU A 54 -2.03 13.06 13.01
CA LEU A 54 -1.65 11.72 13.45
C LEU A 54 -0.65 11.74 14.63
N VAL A 55 -0.07 12.90 14.96
CA VAL A 55 1.07 12.99 15.89
C VAL A 55 0.69 12.62 17.32
N GLU A 56 -0.54 12.90 17.77
CA GLU A 56 -0.97 12.62 19.14
C GLU A 56 -1.21 11.14 19.44
N ASN A 57 -1.64 10.36 18.46
CA ASN A 57 -1.79 8.91 18.60
C ASN A 57 -1.84 8.21 17.24
N PRO A 58 -0.69 8.06 16.56
CA PRO A 58 -0.65 7.59 15.17
C PRO A 58 -1.27 6.21 14.99
N ALA A 59 -0.96 5.28 15.86
CA ALA A 59 -1.47 3.91 15.78
C ALA A 59 -2.99 3.87 15.94
N GLN A 60 -3.53 4.57 16.94
CA GLN A 60 -4.97 4.59 17.21
C GLN A 60 -5.75 5.26 16.06
N LYS A 61 -5.22 6.30 15.44
CA LYS A 61 -5.86 7.00 14.33
C LYS A 61 -5.85 6.19 13.04
N ILE A 62 -4.78 5.46 12.75
CA ILE A 62 -4.71 4.59 11.58
C ILE A 62 -5.52 3.32 11.80
N PHE A 63 -5.28 2.60 12.89
CA PHE A 63 -5.95 1.34 13.17
C PHE A 63 -7.36 1.51 13.74
N GLY A 64 -7.67 2.66 14.34
CA GLY A 64 -9.01 3.01 14.83
C GLY A 64 -10.02 3.38 13.74
N GLY A 65 -9.63 3.33 12.46
CA GLY A 65 -10.51 3.61 11.33
C GLY A 65 -10.69 5.09 11.00
N GLU A 66 -10.08 6.02 11.74
CA GLU A 66 -10.19 7.46 11.47
C GLU A 66 -9.59 7.82 10.10
N ALA A 67 -8.43 7.25 9.75
CA ALA A 67 -7.83 7.43 8.42
C ALA A 67 -8.77 6.96 7.30
N ALA A 68 -9.47 5.83 7.50
CA ALA A 68 -10.42 5.32 6.52
C ALA A 68 -11.64 6.25 6.35
N LEU A 69 -12.12 6.84 7.44
CA LEU A 69 -13.21 7.83 7.38
C LEU A 69 -12.76 9.10 6.64
N MET A 70 -11.57 9.59 6.93
CA MET A 70 -11.00 10.77 6.28
C MET A 70 -10.73 10.49 4.79
N LEU A 71 -10.21 9.31 4.45
CA LEU A 71 -10.02 8.90 3.07
C LEU A 71 -11.35 8.84 2.31
N ARG A 72 -12.39 8.24 2.90
CA ARG A 72 -13.73 8.21 2.28
C ARG A 72 -14.28 9.61 2.06
N ARG A 73 -14.06 10.51 3.01
CA ARG A 73 -14.50 11.90 2.91
C ARG A 73 -13.80 12.61 1.76
N ILE A 74 -12.47 12.57 1.70
CA ILE A 74 -11.70 13.24 0.64
C ILE A 74 -12.05 12.70 -0.74
N LEU A 75 -12.22 11.37 -0.90
CA LEU A 75 -12.62 10.77 -2.18
C LEU A 75 -14.01 11.23 -2.62
N LYS A 76 -14.95 11.36 -1.68
CA LYS A 76 -16.30 11.83 -1.97
C LYS A 76 -16.32 13.32 -2.34
N GLU A 77 -15.62 14.16 -1.57
CA GLU A 77 -15.59 15.61 -1.80
C GLU A 77 -14.84 15.99 -3.08
N SER A 78 -13.87 15.18 -3.50
CA SER A 78 -13.11 15.38 -4.74
C SER A 78 -13.71 14.68 -5.96
N GLU A 79 -14.86 13.99 -5.80
CA GLU A 79 -15.54 13.27 -6.89
C GLU A 79 -14.66 12.21 -7.59
N ILE A 80 -13.65 11.68 -6.88
CA ILE A 80 -12.77 10.63 -7.40
C ILE A 80 -13.55 9.32 -7.55
N SER A 81 -13.45 8.74 -8.74
CA SER A 81 -14.22 7.54 -9.13
C SER A 81 -13.37 6.27 -9.27
N ALA A 82 -12.05 6.39 -9.28
CA ALA A 82 -11.14 5.26 -9.38
C ALA A 82 -11.40 4.20 -8.31
N ARG A 83 -11.30 2.91 -8.69
CA ARG A 83 -11.54 1.76 -7.82
C ARG A 83 -10.28 0.95 -7.52
N GLU A 84 -9.27 1.09 -8.36
CA GLU A 84 -7.98 0.45 -8.15
C GLU A 84 -7.06 1.42 -7.41
N ILE A 85 -6.58 1.02 -6.23
CA ILE A 85 -5.86 1.90 -5.31
C ILE A 85 -4.46 1.36 -5.06
N ASN A 86 -3.46 2.23 -5.20
CA ASN A 86 -2.11 2.03 -4.71
C ASN A 86 -1.90 2.96 -3.52
N MET A 87 -1.60 2.40 -2.36
CA MET A 87 -1.50 3.17 -1.12
C MET A 87 -0.13 3.00 -0.48
N SER A 88 0.48 4.11 -0.06
CA SER A 88 1.62 4.09 0.84
C SER A 88 1.14 3.99 2.29
N THR A 89 1.83 3.19 3.08
CA THR A 89 1.60 3.09 4.53
C THR A 89 2.73 3.78 5.29
N PRO A 90 2.43 4.50 6.38
CA PRO A 90 3.47 5.12 7.19
C PRO A 90 4.41 4.08 7.80
N ILE A 91 5.71 4.39 7.86
CA ILE A 91 6.74 3.46 8.34
C ILE A 91 6.50 3.01 9.80
N PHE A 92 5.93 3.86 10.63
CA PHE A 92 5.63 3.53 12.02
C PHE A 92 4.45 2.54 12.18
N SER A 93 3.69 2.29 11.12
CA SER A 93 2.63 1.26 11.08
C SER A 93 3.10 -0.02 10.38
N SER A 94 4.37 -0.09 9.99
CA SER A 94 4.92 -1.20 9.23
C SER A 94 6.15 -1.76 9.94
N PHE A 95 6.33 -3.06 9.82
CA PHE A 95 7.54 -3.76 10.27
C PHE A 95 8.18 -4.42 9.05
N LEU A 96 9.41 -4.06 8.75
CA LEU A 96 10.17 -4.61 7.63
C LEU A 96 11.39 -5.34 8.17
N THR A 97 11.57 -6.58 7.73
CA THR A 97 12.76 -7.38 8.05
C THR A 97 13.16 -8.24 6.88
N THR A 98 14.38 -8.73 6.90
CA THR A 98 14.85 -9.77 5.99
C THR A 98 15.07 -11.06 6.78
N MET A 99 14.77 -12.19 6.16
CA MET A 99 15.04 -13.49 6.71
C MET A 99 15.69 -14.38 5.66
N GLU A 100 16.52 -15.28 6.11
CA GLU A 100 17.14 -16.30 5.24
C GLU A 100 16.36 -17.60 5.38
N LEU A 101 15.95 -18.15 4.25
CA LEU A 101 15.28 -19.44 4.17
C LEU A 101 16.11 -20.38 3.29
N PRO A 102 16.10 -21.70 3.56
CA PRO A 102 16.67 -22.68 2.66
C PRO A 102 16.04 -22.60 1.26
N GLN A 103 16.70 -23.16 0.28
CA GLN A 103 16.14 -23.26 -1.07
C GLN A 103 14.90 -24.15 -1.06
N MET A 104 13.77 -23.61 -1.49
CA MET A 104 12.48 -24.28 -1.52
C MET A 104 11.57 -23.65 -2.58
N SER A 105 10.46 -24.31 -2.90
CA SER A 105 9.44 -23.78 -3.83
C SER A 105 8.69 -22.58 -3.27
N GLU A 106 8.05 -21.77 -4.13
CA GLU A 106 7.28 -20.60 -3.68
C GLU A 106 6.16 -20.97 -2.70
N SER A 107 5.50 -22.11 -2.88
CA SER A 107 4.46 -22.57 -1.96
C SER A 107 5.02 -22.96 -0.59
N GLU A 108 6.21 -23.53 -0.54
CA GLU A 108 6.93 -23.83 0.70
C GLU A 108 7.38 -22.55 1.39
N ILE A 109 7.90 -21.56 0.62
CA ILE A 109 8.27 -20.25 1.13
C ILE A 109 7.07 -19.57 1.80
N ALA A 110 5.92 -19.52 1.14
CA ALA A 110 4.72 -18.92 1.69
C ALA A 110 4.32 -19.54 3.05
N SER A 111 4.43 -20.86 3.15
CA SER A 111 4.14 -21.58 4.41
C SER A 111 5.20 -21.33 5.48
N ALA A 112 6.47 -21.34 5.09
CA ALA A 112 7.60 -21.11 6.00
C ALA A 112 7.56 -19.68 6.57
N ILE A 113 7.23 -18.68 5.75
CA ILE A 113 7.10 -17.28 6.20
C ILE A 113 6.03 -17.14 7.27
N GLN A 114 4.87 -17.75 7.13
CA GLN A 114 3.80 -17.69 8.13
C GLN A 114 4.25 -18.26 9.49
N PHE A 115 5.13 -19.24 9.48
CA PHE A 115 5.69 -19.82 10.70
C PHE A 115 6.85 -18.99 11.26
N GLU A 116 7.82 -18.64 10.40
CA GLU A 116 9.02 -17.92 10.81
C GLU A 116 8.74 -16.48 11.22
N ALA A 117 7.79 -15.80 10.56
CA ALA A 117 7.40 -14.42 10.88
C ALA A 117 7.00 -14.23 12.34
N LYS A 118 6.44 -15.26 13.00
CA LYS A 118 6.10 -15.22 14.44
C LYS A 118 7.30 -14.94 15.34
N LYS A 119 8.51 -15.25 14.91
CA LYS A 119 9.73 -15.01 15.70
C LYS A 119 10.18 -13.54 15.65
N TYR A 120 9.76 -12.80 14.63
CA TYR A 120 10.21 -11.43 14.36
C TYR A 120 9.14 -10.39 14.65
N ILE A 121 7.87 -10.75 14.45
CA ILE A 121 6.74 -9.83 14.60
C ILE A 121 6.27 -9.84 16.06
N PRO A 122 6.34 -8.71 16.78
CA PRO A 122 6.05 -8.65 18.21
C PRO A 122 4.55 -8.58 18.56
N VAL A 123 3.69 -8.86 17.58
CA VAL A 123 2.23 -8.85 17.73
C VAL A 123 1.62 -10.09 17.08
N PRO A 124 0.40 -10.50 17.43
CA PRO A 124 -0.28 -11.62 16.79
C PRO A 124 -0.40 -11.44 15.28
N LEU A 125 -0.07 -12.48 14.50
CA LEU A 125 -0.13 -12.40 13.03
C LEU A 125 -1.53 -12.11 12.49
N GLU A 126 -2.56 -12.48 13.25
CA GLU A 126 -3.95 -12.22 12.91
C GLU A 126 -4.32 -10.72 12.94
N SER A 127 -3.48 -9.91 13.59
CA SER A 127 -3.67 -8.46 13.70
C SER A 127 -2.90 -7.65 12.65
N VAL A 128 -2.14 -8.31 11.76
CA VAL A 128 -1.30 -7.66 10.76
C VAL A 128 -1.49 -8.28 9.39
N LEU A 129 -1.22 -7.51 8.34
CA LEU A 129 -1.06 -8.02 6.99
C LEU A 129 0.41 -8.38 6.79
N VAL A 130 0.68 -9.60 6.38
CA VAL A 130 2.03 -10.08 6.07
C VAL A 130 2.15 -10.25 4.56
N ASP A 131 3.15 -9.60 4.00
CA ASP A 131 3.54 -9.76 2.61
C ASP A 131 5.06 -9.95 2.51
N TRP A 132 5.55 -10.50 1.41
CA TRP A 132 6.96 -10.82 1.24
C TRP A 132 7.39 -10.80 -0.22
N SER A 133 8.68 -10.62 -0.43
CA SER A 133 9.29 -10.75 -1.75
C SER A 133 10.68 -11.36 -1.64
N ILE A 134 11.08 -12.11 -2.66
CA ILE A 134 12.44 -12.66 -2.75
C ILE A 134 13.36 -11.57 -3.27
N ILE A 135 14.35 -11.17 -2.47
CA ILE A 135 15.33 -10.15 -2.84
C ILE A 135 16.65 -10.75 -3.37
N LYS A 136 16.96 -11.99 -2.99
CA LYS A 136 18.13 -12.73 -3.47
C LYS A 136 17.80 -14.22 -3.46
N SER A 137 18.17 -14.91 -4.54
CA SER A 137 18.19 -16.37 -4.62
C SER A 137 19.62 -16.79 -4.90
N ASN A 138 20.14 -17.73 -4.11
CA ASN A 138 21.46 -18.34 -4.34
C ASN A 138 21.34 -19.55 -5.25
#